data_7d438f4cbf91903c2a942fa436fee60c
#
_entry.id   7d438f4cbf91903c2a942fa436fee60c
#
_cell.length_a   1.000
_cell.length_b   1.000
_cell.length_c   1.000
_cell.angle_alpha   90.00
_cell.angle_beta   90.00
_cell.angle_gamma   90.00
#
_symmetry.space_group_name_H-M   'P 1'
#
loop_
_entity.id
_entity.type
_entity.pdbx_description
1 polymer ?
#
loop_
_entity_poly.entity_id
_entity_poly.type
_entity_poly.pdbx_seq_one_letter_code
_entity_poly.pdbx_strand_id
1 'polypeptide(L)'
;MKIVASQAHHLHAPSWELSVGQFVPPYEKPERVDIVRSSLGAEEFGPTITPSPFGDETTLAVHDADYLAFLKTAHAACKELGVELSLIHI
;
A
#
# COMPACT_ATOMS: atom_id res chain seq x y z
N MET A 1 -2.74 -7.54 22.23
CA MET A 1 -2.66 -6.50 21.18
C MET A 1 -3.46 -6.96 19.97
N LYS A 2 -4.24 -6.09 19.36
CA LYS A 2 -4.98 -6.44 18.14
C LYS A 2 -4.10 -6.20 16.92
N ILE A 3 -4.20 -7.09 15.93
CA ILE A 3 -3.55 -6.96 14.64
C ILE A 3 -4.63 -6.61 13.63
N VAL A 4 -4.51 -5.47 12.97
CA VAL A 4 -5.43 -5.07 11.91
C VAL A 4 -4.75 -5.31 10.57
N ALA A 5 -5.34 -6.15 9.72
CA ALA A 5 -4.75 -6.51 8.44
C ALA A 5 -5.82 -6.76 7.37
N SER A 6 -5.48 -6.41 6.14
CA SER A 6 -6.33 -6.61 4.96
C SER A 6 -5.58 -7.43 3.92
N GLN A 7 -6.31 -8.09 3.05
CA GLN A 7 -5.74 -8.73 1.86
C GLN A 7 -5.51 -7.73 0.71
N ALA A 8 -6.00 -6.50 0.87
CA ALA A 8 -5.87 -5.47 -0.16
C ALA A 8 -4.41 -5.06 -0.45
N HIS A 9 -3.47 -5.38 0.45
CA HIS A 9 -2.04 -5.13 0.20
C HIS A 9 -1.52 -5.84 -1.05
N HIS A 10 -2.15 -6.93 -1.49
CA HIS A 10 -1.79 -7.63 -2.72
C HIS A 10 -2.07 -6.81 -3.98
N LEU A 11 -2.88 -5.76 -3.88
CA LEU A 11 -3.13 -4.83 -5.00
C LEU A 11 -1.91 -3.96 -5.32
N HIS A 12 -1.02 -3.75 -4.34
CA HIS A 12 0.22 -3.01 -4.54
C HIS A 12 1.34 -3.99 -4.90
N ALA A 13 1.43 -4.32 -6.18
CA ALA A 13 2.37 -5.30 -6.69
C ALA A 13 3.01 -4.84 -8.01
N PRO A 14 3.82 -3.74 -7.99
CA PRO A 14 4.49 -3.27 -9.19
C PRO A 14 5.50 -4.33 -9.68
N SER A 15 5.72 -4.37 -11.00
CA SER A 15 6.66 -5.30 -11.62
C SER A 15 8.11 -4.84 -11.50
N TRP A 16 8.33 -3.53 -11.36
CA TRP A 16 9.65 -2.91 -11.29
C TRP A 16 9.58 -1.54 -10.62
N GLU A 17 10.73 -1.04 -10.25
CA GLU A 17 10.87 0.33 -9.75
C GLU A 17 12.11 0.99 -10.33
N LEU A 18 12.13 2.31 -10.33
CA LEU A 18 13.28 3.09 -10.81
C LEU A 18 14.23 3.39 -9.66
N SER A 19 15.45 2.90 -9.77
CA SER A 19 16.51 3.14 -8.78
C SER A 19 17.77 3.58 -9.47
N VAL A 20 18.28 4.76 -9.12
CA VAL A 20 19.50 5.35 -9.69
C VAL A 20 19.49 5.32 -11.23
N GLY A 21 18.34 5.67 -11.83
CA GLY A 21 18.20 5.70 -13.29
C GLY A 21 18.04 4.33 -13.96
N GLN A 22 17.88 3.26 -13.19
CA GLN A 22 17.72 1.91 -13.73
C GLN A 22 16.44 1.27 -13.23
N PHE A 23 15.83 0.43 -14.07
CA PHE A 23 14.69 -0.39 -13.67
C PHE A 23 15.20 -1.63 -12.94
N VAL A 24 14.73 -1.81 -11.72
CA VAL A 24 15.11 -2.92 -10.85
C VAL A 24 13.84 -3.60 -10.30
N PRO A 25 13.95 -4.86 -9.85
CA PRO A 25 12.84 -5.51 -9.16
C PRO A 25 12.44 -4.69 -7.94
N PRO A 26 11.13 -4.57 -7.63
CA PRO A 26 10.67 -3.74 -6.52
C PRO A 26 11.07 -4.30 -5.17
N TYR A 27 11.49 -3.43 -4.26
CA TYR A 27 11.71 -3.79 -2.85
C TYR A 27 10.38 -3.85 -2.09
N GLU A 28 9.42 -2.98 -2.43
CA GLU A 28 8.08 -3.01 -1.87
C GLU A 28 7.24 -4.09 -2.56
N LYS A 29 7.03 -5.19 -1.85
CA LYS A 29 6.30 -6.36 -2.35
C LYS A 29 5.21 -6.76 -1.37
N PRO A 30 4.07 -7.27 -1.86
CA PRO A 30 3.00 -7.73 -0.97
C PRO A 30 3.45 -8.85 -0.02
N GLU A 31 4.43 -9.67 -0.40
CA GLU A 31 4.98 -10.73 0.43
C GLU A 31 5.56 -10.23 1.76
N ARG A 32 6.00 -8.98 1.83
CA ARG A 32 6.51 -8.38 3.08
C ARG A 32 5.43 -8.37 4.17
N VAL A 33 4.21 -8.02 3.81
CA VAL A 33 3.09 -8.05 4.75
C VAL A 33 2.79 -9.48 5.20
N ASP A 34 2.84 -10.43 4.28
CA ASP A 34 2.58 -11.84 4.59
C ASP A 34 3.64 -12.40 5.56
N ILE A 35 4.90 -12.04 5.38
CA ILE A 35 5.99 -12.42 6.29
C ILE A 35 5.76 -11.84 7.69
N VAL A 36 5.42 -10.56 7.78
CA VAL A 36 5.14 -9.90 9.06
C VAL A 36 3.96 -10.55 9.77
N ARG A 37 2.87 -10.80 9.04
CA ARG A 37 1.68 -11.45 9.61
C ARG A 37 1.97 -12.85 10.13
N SER A 38 2.73 -13.64 9.38
CA SER A 38 3.13 -14.98 9.80
C SER A 38 3.96 -14.95 11.07
N SER A 39 4.91 -14.02 11.16
CA SER A 39 5.75 -13.84 12.35
C SER A 39 4.94 -13.42 13.57
N LEU A 40 4.02 -12.48 13.42
CA LEU A 40 3.16 -12.03 14.51
C LEU A 40 2.20 -13.13 14.97
N GLY A 41 1.69 -13.93 14.04
CA GLY A 41 0.85 -15.09 14.38
C GLY A 41 1.61 -16.16 15.15
N ALA A 42 2.85 -16.46 14.76
CA ALA A 42 3.70 -17.43 15.44
C ALA A 42 4.03 -17.02 16.88
N GLU A 43 4.17 -15.71 17.13
CA GLU A 43 4.45 -15.16 18.46
C GLU A 43 3.18 -14.89 19.28
N GLU A 44 2.02 -15.19 18.77
CA GLU A 44 0.72 -15.04 19.45
C GLU A 44 0.46 -13.65 20.04
N PHE A 45 0.79 -12.60 19.29
CA PHE A 45 0.61 -11.21 19.74
C PHE A 45 -0.85 -10.81 19.96
N GLY A 46 -1.80 -11.51 19.36
CA GLY A 46 -3.21 -11.25 19.53
C GLY A 46 -4.04 -11.60 18.29
N PRO A 47 -5.35 -11.35 18.33
CA PRO A 47 -6.23 -11.65 17.20
C PRO A 47 -5.97 -10.75 16.01
N THR A 48 -6.09 -11.31 14.80
CA THR A 48 -6.08 -10.55 13.55
C THR A 48 -7.52 -10.22 13.17
N ILE A 49 -7.79 -8.94 12.95
CA ILE A 49 -9.11 -8.45 12.55
C ILE A 49 -9.02 -7.70 11.23
N THR A 50 -10.14 -7.69 10.51
CA THR A 50 -10.27 -6.91 9.28
C THR A 50 -10.44 -5.43 9.62
N PRO A 51 -9.81 -4.50 8.85
CA PRO A 51 -10.02 -3.08 9.06
C PRO A 51 -11.46 -2.68 8.78
N SER A 52 -12.00 -1.77 9.58
CA SER A 52 -13.29 -1.16 9.32
C SER A 52 -13.15 -0.02 8.32
N PRO A 53 -14.14 0.20 7.44
CA PRO A 53 -14.12 1.36 6.55
C PRO A 53 -14.36 2.65 7.35
N PHE A 54 -13.50 3.63 7.10
CA PHE A 54 -13.64 4.98 7.65
C PHE A 54 -13.72 5.97 6.48
N GLY A 55 -14.41 7.08 6.71
CA GLY A 55 -14.46 8.18 5.75
C GLY A 55 -13.10 8.91 5.65
N ASP A 56 -13.04 9.87 4.75
CA ASP A 56 -11.80 10.63 4.48
C ASP A 56 -11.45 11.65 5.58
N GLU A 57 -12.30 11.85 6.57
CA GLU A 57 -12.14 12.91 7.58
C GLU A 57 -10.82 12.83 8.34
N THR A 58 -10.43 11.63 8.76
CA THR A 58 -9.17 11.43 9.49
C THR A 58 -7.96 11.70 8.60
N THR A 59 -8.04 11.33 7.33
CA THR A 59 -6.96 11.58 6.36
C THR A 59 -6.86 13.08 6.04
N LEU A 60 -7.98 13.75 5.86
CA LEU A 60 -8.03 15.19 5.58
C LEU A 60 -7.58 16.03 6.78
N ALA A 61 -7.58 15.47 7.99
CA ALA A 61 -7.06 16.17 9.16
C ALA A 61 -5.53 16.38 9.11
N VAL A 62 -4.81 15.59 8.32
CA VAL A 62 -3.34 15.64 8.22
C VAL A 62 -2.82 15.84 6.79
N HIS A 63 -3.66 15.63 5.77
CA HIS A 63 -3.29 15.76 4.36
C HIS A 63 -4.20 16.74 3.63
N ASP A 64 -3.65 17.43 2.65
CA ASP A 64 -4.42 18.33 1.79
C ASP A 64 -5.45 17.56 0.94
N ALA A 65 -6.58 18.21 0.70
CA ALA A 65 -7.66 17.64 -0.14
C ALA A 65 -7.18 17.33 -1.56
N ASP A 66 -6.35 18.19 -2.13
CA ASP A 66 -5.78 18.00 -3.48
C ASP A 66 -4.89 16.77 -3.55
N TYR A 67 -4.09 16.54 -2.53
CA TYR A 67 -3.26 15.34 -2.43
C TYR A 67 -4.08 14.07 -2.34
N LEU A 68 -5.13 14.08 -1.53
CA LEU A 68 -6.02 12.94 -1.41
C LEU A 68 -6.76 12.64 -2.73
N ALA A 69 -7.24 13.69 -3.40
CA ALA A 69 -7.88 13.56 -4.72
C ALA A 69 -6.92 12.96 -5.75
N PHE A 70 -5.66 13.42 -5.74
CA PHE A 70 -4.61 12.86 -6.60
C PHE A 70 -4.42 11.36 -6.34
N LEU A 71 -4.28 10.95 -5.09
CA LEU A 71 -4.08 9.53 -4.75
C LEU A 71 -5.25 8.65 -5.21
N LYS A 72 -6.47 9.13 -5.12
CA LYS A 72 -7.67 8.38 -5.55
C LYS A 72 -7.72 8.14 -7.05
N THR A 73 -7.12 8.99 -7.85
CA THR A 73 -7.20 8.96 -9.31
C THR A 73 -5.90 8.57 -10.01
N ALA A 74 -4.76 8.67 -9.32
CA ALA A 74 -3.44 8.48 -9.91
C ALA A 74 -3.26 7.10 -10.54
N HIS A 75 -3.71 6.05 -9.89
CA HIS A 75 -3.56 4.69 -10.40
C HIS A 75 -4.30 4.50 -11.74
N ALA A 76 -5.56 4.95 -11.80
CA ALA A 76 -6.36 4.85 -13.03
C ALA A 76 -5.75 5.68 -14.16
N ALA A 77 -5.32 6.92 -13.87
CA ALA A 77 -4.69 7.79 -14.85
C ALA A 77 -3.38 7.20 -15.40
N CYS A 78 -2.54 6.66 -14.53
CA CYS A 78 -1.29 6.03 -14.96
C CYS A 78 -1.52 4.75 -15.76
N LYS A 79 -2.53 3.98 -15.40
CA LYS A 79 -2.91 2.78 -16.15
C LYS A 79 -3.33 3.13 -17.58
N GLU A 80 -4.08 4.21 -17.78
CA GLU A 80 -4.46 4.70 -19.12
C GLU A 80 -3.23 5.12 -19.95
N LEU A 81 -2.19 5.63 -19.31
CA LEU A 81 -0.94 6.02 -19.94
C LEU A 81 0.05 4.86 -20.12
N GLY A 82 -0.28 3.67 -19.64
CA GLY A 82 0.61 2.52 -19.68
C GLY A 82 1.77 2.59 -18.70
N VAL A 83 1.64 3.39 -17.63
CA VAL A 83 2.67 3.58 -16.61
C VAL A 83 2.26 2.86 -15.32
N GLU A 84 3.20 2.16 -14.70
CA GLU A 84 3.05 1.55 -13.37
C GLU A 84 3.51 2.52 -12.30
N LEU A 85 2.72 2.64 -11.22
CA LEU A 85 3.09 3.41 -10.04
C LEU A 85 3.56 2.49 -8.91
N SER A 86 4.65 2.90 -8.27
CA SER A 86 5.07 2.34 -6.98
C SER A 86 5.18 3.46 -5.96
N LEU A 87 5.42 3.10 -4.70
CA LEU A 87 5.56 4.11 -3.63
C LEU A 87 6.69 5.10 -3.88
N ILE A 88 7.72 4.71 -4.60
CA ILE A 88 8.84 5.62 -4.91
C ILE A 88 8.54 6.59 -6.03
N HIS A 89 7.45 6.40 -6.77
CA HIS A 89 7.00 7.30 -7.84
C HIS A 89 5.99 8.34 -7.36
N ILE A 90 5.55 8.22 -6.11
CA ILE A 90 4.62 9.12 -5.45
C ILE A 90 5.39 10.00 -4.45
#